data_48e322bb6b46d278126b73ed7ca293b6
#
_entry.id   48e322bb6b46d278126b73ed7ca293b6
#
_cell.length_a   1.000
_cell.length_b   1.000
_cell.length_c   1.000
_cell.angle_alpha   90.00
_cell.angle_beta   90.00
_cell.angle_gamma   90.00
#
_symmetry.space_group_name_H-M   'P 1'
#
loop_
_entity.id
_entity.type
_entity.pdbx_description
1 polymer ?
#
loop_
_entity_poly.entity_id
_entity_poly.type
_entity_poly.pdbx_seq_one_letter_code
_entity_poly.pdbx_strand_id
1 'polypeptide(L)'
;MFIPPQGYTEESYNLVSDMVYAYADRQDAAADIIDSDLEQLTDLDPALGSFWTKLMRTWSSVNSELTLNPGVLPDGLPEDESLCIVVLGFQLESDGSMAPELLGRCETALKCAERYPNAIIAVTGGGTASLNPGATEAGVMADWLIAHGVAEERILKEDASLTTGDNAEFTCRLLVENYPEVKSLAIVSSDYHVPLGVLLFQEEALLFEYEMGDLPFSVVSNAAYDTGGRYSPDTPMMQKMWLWGLADPHY
;
A
#
# COMPACT_ATOMS: atom_id res chain seq x y z
N MET A 1 31.07 -11.99 3.93
CA MET A 1 31.10 -11.21 2.68
C MET A 1 29.64 -10.84 2.48
N PHE A 2 29.31 -9.57 2.52
CA PHE A 2 27.97 -9.06 2.27
C PHE A 2 27.62 -9.31 0.81
N ILE A 3 26.43 -9.81 0.52
CA ILE A 3 25.91 -10.00 -0.84
C ILE A 3 24.73 -9.04 -0.93
N PRO A 4 24.80 -7.99 -1.77
CA PRO A 4 23.66 -7.08 -1.95
C PRO A 4 22.46 -7.83 -2.57
N PRO A 5 21.21 -7.32 -2.35
CA PRO A 5 20.02 -7.84 -2.99
C PRO A 5 20.13 -7.90 -4.50
N GLN A 6 19.29 -8.71 -5.14
CA GLN A 6 19.28 -8.82 -6.60
C GLN A 6 18.96 -7.46 -7.22
N GLY A 7 19.73 -7.06 -8.24
CA GLY A 7 19.61 -5.74 -8.87
C GLY A 7 20.50 -4.66 -8.26
N TYR A 8 21.15 -4.90 -7.13
CA TYR A 8 22.06 -3.94 -6.50
C TYR A 8 23.52 -4.38 -6.62
N THR A 9 24.40 -3.40 -6.87
CA THR A 9 25.83 -3.52 -6.57
C THR A 9 26.06 -3.15 -5.10
N GLU A 10 27.22 -3.45 -4.54
CA GLU A 10 27.59 -3.00 -3.18
C GLU A 10 27.54 -1.47 -3.07
N GLU A 11 27.96 -0.75 -4.11
CA GLU A 11 27.97 0.71 -4.15
C GLU A 11 26.55 1.29 -4.19
N SER A 12 25.67 0.80 -5.08
CA SER A 12 24.28 1.27 -5.17
C SER A 12 23.48 0.93 -3.91
N TYR A 13 23.73 -0.24 -3.31
CA TYR A 13 23.11 -0.62 -2.05
C TYR A 13 23.51 0.31 -0.90
N ASN A 14 24.78 0.70 -0.81
CA ASN A 14 25.24 1.62 0.23
C ASN A 14 24.58 3.00 0.09
N LEU A 15 24.49 3.55 -1.14
CA LEU A 15 23.82 4.83 -1.39
C LEU A 15 22.34 4.77 -0.97
N VAL A 16 21.62 3.71 -1.37
CA VAL A 16 20.23 3.51 -0.97
C VAL A 16 20.09 3.39 0.54
N SER A 17 20.96 2.61 1.17
CA SER A 17 20.99 2.46 2.63
C SER A 17 21.17 3.81 3.33
N ASP A 18 22.17 4.58 2.91
CA ASP A 18 22.49 5.87 3.53
C ASP A 18 21.32 6.87 3.42
N MET A 19 20.70 7.02 2.24
CA MET A 19 19.56 7.92 2.07
C MET A 19 18.30 7.46 2.84
N VAL A 20 18.02 6.15 2.86
CA VAL A 20 16.87 5.59 3.61
C VAL A 20 17.03 5.81 5.10
N TYR A 21 18.21 5.55 5.65
CA TYR A 21 18.49 5.81 7.05
C TYR A 21 18.51 7.31 7.37
N ALA A 22 19.07 8.14 6.48
CA ALA A 22 19.10 9.59 6.67
C ALA A 22 17.68 10.18 6.73
N TYR A 23 16.79 9.77 5.83
CA TYR A 23 15.38 10.22 5.86
C TYR A 23 14.65 9.69 7.09
N ALA A 24 14.78 8.41 7.42
CA ALA A 24 14.12 7.81 8.57
C ALA A 24 14.47 8.50 9.90
N ASP A 25 15.71 8.99 10.05
CA ASP A 25 16.22 9.65 11.25
C ASP A 25 15.94 11.15 11.28
N ARG A 26 16.07 11.84 10.13
CA ARG A 26 16.06 13.32 10.07
C ARG A 26 15.02 13.93 9.14
N GLN A 27 14.30 13.11 8.37
CA GLN A 27 13.30 13.54 7.40
C GLN A 27 13.86 14.65 6.47
N ASP A 28 13.14 15.74 6.27
CA ASP A 28 13.53 16.83 5.37
C ASP A 28 14.88 17.49 5.74
N ALA A 29 15.33 17.35 6.99
CA ALA A 29 16.66 17.83 7.40
C ALA A 29 17.81 16.98 6.80
N ALA A 30 17.51 15.88 6.15
CA ALA A 30 18.47 15.04 5.42
C ALA A 30 18.54 15.31 3.91
N ALA A 31 17.82 16.33 3.41
CA ALA A 31 17.67 16.59 1.97
C ALA A 31 18.99 16.63 1.21
N ASP A 32 20.01 17.33 1.72
CA ASP A 32 21.32 17.43 1.06
C ASP A 32 22.01 16.06 0.89
N ILE A 33 21.82 15.14 1.83
CA ILE A 33 22.38 13.78 1.75
C ILE A 33 21.60 12.97 0.71
N ILE A 34 20.28 13.00 0.82
CA ILE A 34 19.37 12.29 -0.09
C ILE A 34 19.60 12.72 -1.53
N ASP A 35 19.67 14.02 -1.79
CA ASP A 35 19.90 14.56 -3.14
C ASP A 35 21.27 14.13 -3.69
N SER A 36 22.32 14.16 -2.86
CA SER A 36 23.66 13.70 -3.25
C SER A 36 23.69 12.20 -3.57
N ASP A 37 23.03 11.36 -2.75
CA ASP A 37 23.03 9.92 -2.95
C ASP A 37 22.17 9.52 -4.16
N LEU A 38 21.04 10.21 -4.40
CA LEU A 38 20.21 10.03 -5.59
C LEU A 38 20.95 10.43 -6.89
N GLU A 39 21.74 11.52 -6.88
CA GLU A 39 22.57 11.91 -8.01
C GLU A 39 23.59 10.82 -8.33
N GLN A 40 24.35 10.35 -7.34
CA GLN A 40 25.32 9.28 -7.49
C GLN A 40 24.67 7.97 -7.96
N LEU A 41 23.54 7.60 -7.37
CA LEU A 41 22.78 6.40 -7.76
C LEU A 41 22.31 6.49 -9.22
N THR A 42 21.87 7.67 -9.66
CA THR A 42 21.42 7.92 -11.04
C THR A 42 22.58 7.82 -12.01
N ASP A 43 23.77 8.27 -11.63
CA ASP A 43 24.99 8.14 -12.44
C ASP A 43 25.45 6.67 -12.57
N LEU A 44 25.26 5.87 -11.51
CA LEU A 44 25.59 4.43 -11.51
C LEU A 44 24.57 3.58 -12.28
N ASP A 45 23.30 3.83 -12.03
CA ASP A 45 22.15 3.14 -12.63
C ASP A 45 20.98 4.11 -12.79
N PRO A 46 20.74 4.67 -13.99
CA PRO A 46 19.68 5.64 -14.22
C PRO A 46 18.26 5.11 -13.92
N ALA A 47 18.01 3.81 -14.12
CA ALA A 47 16.70 3.22 -13.86
C ALA A 47 16.44 3.10 -12.35
N LEU A 48 17.43 2.60 -11.63
CA LEU A 48 17.38 2.49 -10.17
C LEU A 48 17.34 3.89 -9.51
N GLY A 49 18.11 4.85 -10.00
CA GLY A 49 18.06 6.24 -9.56
C GLY A 49 16.70 6.89 -9.77
N SER A 50 16.05 6.63 -10.92
CA SER A 50 14.68 7.10 -11.19
C SER A 50 13.65 6.49 -10.23
N PHE A 51 13.73 5.19 -9.98
CA PHE A 51 12.85 4.48 -9.03
C PHE A 51 12.98 5.10 -7.63
N TRP A 52 14.20 5.17 -7.09
CA TRP A 52 14.44 5.71 -5.74
C TRP A 52 14.09 7.20 -5.63
N THR A 53 14.30 7.99 -6.67
CA THR A 53 13.87 9.40 -6.68
C THR A 53 12.36 9.53 -6.49
N LYS A 54 11.57 8.70 -7.18
CA LYS A 54 10.12 8.69 -7.07
C LYS A 54 9.67 8.18 -5.70
N LEU A 55 10.28 7.09 -5.22
CA LEU A 55 9.94 6.49 -3.94
C LEU A 55 10.25 7.43 -2.77
N MET A 56 11.41 8.08 -2.75
CA MET A 56 11.77 9.04 -1.70
C MET A 56 10.83 10.25 -1.68
N ARG A 57 10.39 10.74 -2.86
CA ARG A 57 9.36 11.79 -2.95
C ARG A 57 8.01 11.31 -2.41
N THR A 58 7.59 10.10 -2.75
CA THR A 58 6.36 9.50 -2.21
C THR A 58 6.45 9.41 -0.70
N TRP A 59 7.55 8.90 -0.16
CA TRP A 59 7.74 8.74 1.27
C TRP A 59 7.72 10.08 2.02
N SER A 60 8.40 11.10 1.49
CA SER A 60 8.33 12.46 2.04
C SER A 60 6.91 13.03 2.00
N SER A 61 6.22 12.92 0.86
CA SER A 61 4.84 13.43 0.69
C SER A 61 3.85 12.73 1.63
N VAL A 62 3.96 11.41 1.80
CA VAL A 62 3.12 10.67 2.76
C VAL A 62 3.28 11.16 4.19
N ASN A 63 4.50 11.54 4.59
CA ASN A 63 4.77 11.99 5.95
C ASN A 63 4.50 13.48 6.18
N SER A 64 4.47 14.32 5.14
CA SER A 64 4.35 15.78 5.27
C SER A 64 3.07 16.38 4.69
N GLU A 65 2.48 15.77 3.66
CA GLU A 65 1.40 16.37 2.86
C GLU A 65 0.12 15.53 2.82
N LEU A 66 0.18 14.23 3.18
CA LEU A 66 -0.96 13.33 3.07
C LEU A 66 -2.14 13.83 3.89
N THR A 67 -3.25 14.08 3.20
CA THR A 67 -4.53 14.41 3.84
C THR A 67 -5.39 13.17 3.95
N LEU A 68 -5.83 12.83 5.15
CA LEU A 68 -6.79 11.74 5.36
C LEU A 68 -8.20 12.21 5.06
N ASN A 69 -8.95 11.44 4.26
CA ASN A 69 -10.36 11.69 3.98
C ASN A 69 -11.22 10.84 4.95
N PRO A 70 -11.88 11.45 5.94
CA PRO A 70 -12.56 10.69 6.96
C PRO A 70 -13.84 10.02 6.43
N GLY A 71 -13.92 8.71 6.58
CA GLY A 71 -15.12 7.91 6.41
C GLY A 71 -15.60 7.66 4.99
N VAL A 72 -15.12 8.38 3.97
CA VAL A 72 -15.48 8.18 2.56
C VAL A 72 -14.48 8.85 1.62
N LEU A 73 -14.33 8.34 0.41
CA LEU A 73 -13.50 8.98 -0.64
C LEU A 73 -14.06 10.35 -1.05
N PRO A 74 -13.19 11.32 -1.43
CA PRO A 74 -13.62 12.62 -1.95
C PRO A 74 -14.27 12.48 -3.33
N ASP A 75 -14.92 13.55 -3.80
CA ASP A 75 -15.41 13.66 -5.17
C ASP A 75 -14.25 13.87 -6.17
N GLY A 76 -14.51 13.56 -7.46
CA GLY A 76 -13.59 13.87 -8.56
C GLY A 76 -12.58 12.76 -8.89
N LEU A 77 -12.72 11.56 -8.31
CA LEU A 77 -12.00 10.37 -8.76
C LEU A 77 -12.67 9.78 -10.01
N PRO A 78 -12.01 8.86 -10.75
CA PRO A 78 -12.64 8.16 -11.86
C PRO A 78 -13.96 7.48 -11.46
N GLU A 79 -15.00 7.61 -12.29
CA GLU A 79 -16.33 7.05 -12.03
C GLU A 79 -16.56 5.72 -12.78
N ASP A 80 -15.51 5.14 -13.32
CA ASP A 80 -15.53 3.90 -14.11
C ASP A 80 -14.62 2.82 -13.48
N GLU A 81 -14.44 1.70 -14.18
CA GLU A 81 -13.63 0.55 -13.76
C GLU A 81 -12.11 0.85 -13.69
N SER A 82 -11.68 2.05 -14.11
CA SER A 82 -10.28 2.48 -13.95
C SER A 82 -9.92 2.83 -12.50
N LEU A 83 -10.91 2.98 -11.61
CA LEU A 83 -10.72 3.13 -10.18
C LEU A 83 -10.80 1.78 -9.47
N CYS A 84 -9.80 1.47 -8.65
CA CYS A 84 -9.87 0.38 -7.68
C CYS A 84 -9.81 0.94 -6.26
N ILE A 85 -10.77 0.56 -5.42
CA ILE A 85 -10.81 0.84 -3.98
C ILE A 85 -10.21 -0.35 -3.27
N VAL A 86 -9.02 -0.16 -2.69
CA VAL A 86 -8.29 -1.21 -1.97
C VAL A 86 -8.60 -1.12 -0.47
N VAL A 87 -9.16 -2.19 0.09
CA VAL A 87 -9.55 -2.28 1.51
C VAL A 87 -8.55 -3.17 2.24
N LEU A 88 -7.74 -2.56 3.10
CA LEU A 88 -6.75 -3.30 3.89
C LEU A 88 -7.40 -4.06 5.03
N GLY A 89 -7.01 -5.31 5.19
CA GLY A 89 -7.43 -6.18 6.27
C GLY A 89 -6.98 -5.71 7.66
N PHE A 90 -7.58 -6.31 8.66
CA PHE A 90 -7.20 -6.23 10.07
C PHE A 90 -7.45 -7.61 10.69
N GLN A 91 -6.73 -7.97 11.75
CA GLN A 91 -6.85 -9.29 12.35
C GLN A 91 -8.31 -9.68 12.62
N LEU A 92 -8.63 -10.97 12.40
CA LEU A 92 -9.89 -11.56 12.79
C LEU A 92 -9.91 -11.87 14.29
N GLU A 93 -11.11 -11.99 14.86
CA GLU A 93 -11.28 -12.64 16.15
C GLU A 93 -10.84 -14.12 16.06
N SER A 94 -10.56 -14.74 17.19
CA SER A 94 -10.04 -16.10 17.23
C SER A 94 -10.94 -17.14 16.55
N ASP A 95 -12.25 -16.94 16.53
CA ASP A 95 -13.24 -17.79 15.88
C ASP A 95 -13.43 -17.53 14.38
N GLY A 96 -12.75 -16.52 13.84
CA GLY A 96 -12.83 -16.09 12.43
C GLY A 96 -13.89 -15.01 12.18
N SER A 97 -14.55 -14.51 13.20
CA SER A 97 -15.46 -13.39 13.05
C SER A 97 -14.71 -12.07 12.87
N MET A 98 -15.40 -11.08 12.32
CA MET A 98 -14.84 -9.76 12.03
C MET A 98 -14.59 -8.98 13.31
N ALA A 99 -13.35 -8.54 13.54
CA ALA A 99 -13.04 -7.62 14.62
C ALA A 99 -13.73 -6.25 14.40
N PRO A 100 -14.06 -5.50 15.45
CA PRO A 100 -14.76 -4.22 15.33
C PRO A 100 -14.04 -3.20 14.42
N GLU A 101 -12.72 -3.21 14.40
CA GLU A 101 -11.93 -2.33 13.54
C GLU A 101 -12.02 -2.74 12.07
N LEU A 102 -11.98 -4.03 11.76
CA LEU A 102 -12.19 -4.53 10.40
C LEU A 102 -13.60 -4.19 9.90
N LEU A 103 -14.62 -4.29 10.76
CA LEU A 103 -15.97 -3.85 10.45
C LEU A 103 -16.02 -2.37 10.10
N GLY A 104 -15.34 -1.51 10.86
CA GLY A 104 -15.27 -0.07 10.57
C GLY A 104 -14.61 0.24 9.22
N ARG A 105 -13.58 -0.52 8.82
CA ARG A 105 -12.98 -0.42 7.48
C ARG A 105 -13.98 -0.85 6.40
N CYS A 106 -14.73 -1.94 6.61
CA CYS A 106 -15.77 -2.39 5.68
C CYS A 106 -16.91 -1.38 5.54
N GLU A 107 -17.37 -0.77 6.63
CA GLU A 107 -18.40 0.30 6.58
C GLU A 107 -17.90 1.53 5.82
N THR A 108 -16.62 1.88 5.96
CA THR A 108 -15.97 2.94 5.17
C THR A 108 -15.90 2.56 3.70
N ALA A 109 -15.49 1.32 3.40
CA ALA A 109 -15.42 0.80 2.04
C ALA A 109 -16.80 0.75 1.36
N LEU A 110 -17.85 0.37 2.09
CA LEU A 110 -19.23 0.37 1.57
C LEU A 110 -19.67 1.77 1.11
N LYS A 111 -19.43 2.81 1.92
CA LYS A 111 -19.72 4.20 1.55
C LYS A 111 -18.92 4.65 0.30
N CYS A 112 -17.68 4.20 0.19
CA CYS A 112 -16.86 4.45 -1.00
C CYS A 112 -17.42 3.73 -2.22
N ALA A 113 -17.83 2.45 -2.08
CA ALA A 113 -18.43 1.65 -3.14
C ALA A 113 -19.77 2.19 -3.63
N GLU A 114 -20.58 2.79 -2.73
CA GLU A 114 -21.82 3.49 -3.06
C GLU A 114 -21.58 4.79 -3.83
N ARG A 115 -20.52 5.54 -3.46
CA ARG A 115 -20.12 6.78 -4.15
C ARG A 115 -19.53 6.50 -5.53
N TYR A 116 -18.79 5.42 -5.69
CA TYR A 116 -18.14 4.99 -6.93
C TYR A 116 -18.67 3.62 -7.36
N PRO A 117 -19.92 3.56 -7.91
CA PRO A 117 -20.64 2.30 -8.13
C PRO A 117 -20.02 1.41 -9.23
N ASN A 118 -19.11 1.94 -10.05
CA ASN A 118 -18.41 1.19 -11.10
C ASN A 118 -16.97 0.81 -10.72
N ALA A 119 -16.44 1.31 -9.59
CA ALA A 119 -15.08 0.99 -9.15
C ALA A 119 -14.95 -0.51 -8.78
N ILE A 120 -13.80 -1.09 -9.06
CA ILE A 120 -13.38 -2.40 -8.53
C ILE A 120 -13.11 -2.25 -7.02
N ILE A 121 -13.45 -3.26 -6.24
CA ILE A 121 -13.18 -3.29 -4.79
C ILE A 121 -12.20 -4.43 -4.51
N ALA A 122 -10.95 -4.12 -4.25
CA ALA A 122 -9.98 -5.10 -3.83
C ALA A 122 -9.98 -5.21 -2.29
N VAL A 123 -10.29 -6.38 -1.76
CA VAL A 123 -10.16 -6.68 -0.33
C VAL A 123 -8.95 -7.57 -0.12
N THR A 124 -8.04 -7.22 0.80
CA THR A 124 -6.77 -7.91 0.97
C THR A 124 -6.50 -8.24 2.44
N GLY A 125 -6.02 -9.44 2.70
CA GLY A 125 -5.64 -9.95 4.02
C GLY A 125 -5.92 -11.44 4.16
N GLY A 126 -4.92 -12.18 4.62
CA GLY A 126 -4.96 -13.63 4.79
C GLY A 126 -5.58 -14.10 6.10
N GLY A 127 -5.21 -15.30 6.53
CA GLY A 127 -5.77 -15.94 7.71
C GLY A 127 -5.07 -15.56 9.01
N THR A 128 -5.80 -14.93 9.94
CA THR A 128 -5.30 -14.55 11.27
C THR A 128 -6.07 -15.20 12.43
N ALA A 129 -7.14 -15.95 12.15
CA ALA A 129 -7.99 -16.58 13.17
C ALA A 129 -7.37 -17.87 13.72
N SER A 130 -7.01 -17.89 15.01
CA SER A 130 -6.31 -19.02 15.64
C SER A 130 -7.17 -20.28 15.79
N LEU A 131 -8.50 -20.16 15.91
CA LEU A 131 -9.43 -21.28 16.05
C LEU A 131 -10.17 -21.61 14.74
N ASN A 132 -10.02 -20.79 13.69
CA ASN A 132 -10.63 -21.00 12.38
C ASN A 132 -9.62 -20.71 11.27
N PRO A 133 -8.66 -21.62 11.01
CA PRO A 133 -7.60 -21.40 10.05
C PRO A 133 -8.06 -21.31 8.58
N GLY A 134 -9.33 -21.62 8.31
CA GLY A 134 -9.93 -21.45 6.96
C GLY A 134 -10.55 -20.05 6.74
N ALA A 135 -10.67 -19.22 7.77
CA ALA A 135 -11.16 -17.85 7.63
C ALA A 135 -10.01 -16.92 7.25
N THR A 136 -10.24 -16.07 6.24
CA THR A 136 -9.32 -15.01 5.82
C THR A 136 -9.96 -13.65 5.99
N GLU A 137 -9.17 -12.62 6.26
CA GLU A 137 -9.66 -11.25 6.39
C GLU A 137 -10.38 -10.81 5.12
N ALA A 138 -9.77 -11.05 3.95
CA ALA A 138 -10.35 -10.75 2.66
C ALA A 138 -11.66 -11.53 2.40
N GLY A 139 -11.72 -12.81 2.79
CA GLY A 139 -12.94 -13.61 2.66
C GLY A 139 -14.10 -13.02 3.47
N VAL A 140 -13.85 -12.71 4.74
CA VAL A 140 -14.87 -12.13 5.64
C VAL A 140 -15.31 -10.75 5.18
N MET A 141 -14.37 -9.91 4.69
CA MET A 141 -14.69 -8.58 4.12
C MET A 141 -15.55 -8.70 2.85
N ALA A 142 -15.19 -9.61 1.92
CA ALA A 142 -15.92 -9.84 0.69
C ALA A 142 -17.36 -10.27 0.99
N ASP A 143 -17.55 -11.29 1.84
CA ASP A 143 -18.87 -11.80 2.22
C ASP A 143 -19.73 -10.70 2.86
N TRP A 144 -19.12 -9.86 3.71
CA TRP A 144 -19.82 -8.75 4.35
C TRP A 144 -20.25 -7.69 3.32
N LEU A 145 -19.37 -7.27 2.42
CA LEU A 145 -19.68 -6.28 1.38
C LEU A 145 -20.79 -6.78 0.43
N ILE A 146 -20.73 -8.05 0.01
CA ILE A 146 -21.77 -8.67 -0.82
C ILE A 146 -23.11 -8.68 -0.09
N ALA A 147 -23.13 -9.07 1.17
CA ALA A 147 -24.33 -9.06 1.99
C ALA A 147 -24.95 -7.66 2.16
N HIS A 148 -24.14 -6.60 1.98
CA HIS A 148 -24.58 -5.19 2.05
C HIS A 148 -24.79 -4.55 0.67
N GLY A 149 -24.85 -5.37 -0.41
CA GLY A 149 -25.28 -4.93 -1.73
C GLY A 149 -24.18 -4.56 -2.72
N VAL A 150 -22.92 -4.78 -2.40
CA VAL A 150 -21.84 -4.69 -3.40
C VAL A 150 -21.94 -5.90 -4.32
N ALA A 151 -21.95 -5.68 -5.62
CA ALA A 151 -22.01 -6.76 -6.60
C ALA A 151 -20.73 -7.61 -6.55
N GLU A 152 -20.87 -8.94 -6.53
CA GLU A 152 -19.76 -9.89 -6.37
C GLU A 152 -18.71 -9.73 -7.47
N GLU A 153 -19.14 -9.45 -8.70
CA GLU A 153 -18.26 -9.23 -9.86
C GLU A 153 -17.37 -8.01 -9.75
N ARG A 154 -17.64 -7.11 -8.82
CA ARG A 154 -16.78 -5.95 -8.51
C ARG A 154 -15.71 -6.27 -7.48
N ILE A 155 -15.76 -7.44 -6.82
CA ILE A 155 -14.88 -7.74 -5.71
C ILE A 155 -13.69 -8.59 -6.19
N LEU A 156 -12.49 -8.03 -6.07
CA LEU A 156 -11.23 -8.75 -6.14
C LEU A 156 -10.82 -9.16 -4.74
N LYS A 157 -10.62 -10.46 -4.53
CA LYS A 157 -10.20 -10.99 -3.23
C LYS A 157 -8.74 -11.46 -3.29
N GLU A 158 -7.90 -10.87 -2.43
CA GLU A 158 -6.54 -11.31 -2.16
C GLU A 158 -6.50 -11.87 -0.72
N ASP A 159 -6.33 -13.17 -0.54
CA ASP A 159 -6.48 -13.86 0.75
C ASP A 159 -5.25 -14.70 1.15
N ALA A 160 -4.10 -14.43 0.56
CA ALA A 160 -2.85 -15.14 0.82
C ALA A 160 -1.84 -14.35 1.68
N SER A 161 -1.97 -13.03 1.73
CA SER A 161 -1.06 -12.12 2.42
C SER A 161 -1.05 -12.31 3.94
N LEU A 162 0.12 -12.12 4.55
CA LEU A 162 0.31 -12.19 6.01
C LEU A 162 0.84 -10.87 6.59
N THR A 163 1.30 -9.96 5.76
CA THR A 163 1.84 -8.66 6.13
C THR A 163 1.25 -7.55 5.26
N THR A 164 1.44 -6.29 5.66
CA THR A 164 1.00 -5.15 4.83
C THR A 164 1.81 -5.04 3.53
N GLY A 165 3.07 -5.49 3.53
CA GLY A 165 3.86 -5.63 2.32
C GLY A 165 3.25 -6.65 1.36
N ASP A 166 2.93 -7.86 1.86
CA ASP A 166 2.27 -8.89 1.05
C ASP A 166 0.92 -8.40 0.51
N ASN A 167 0.14 -7.65 1.32
CA ASN A 167 -1.11 -7.04 0.86
C ASN A 167 -0.89 -6.18 -0.39
N ALA A 168 0.16 -5.34 -0.37
CA ALA A 168 0.49 -4.48 -1.51
C ALA A 168 0.97 -5.31 -2.70
N GLU A 169 1.98 -6.16 -2.52
CA GLU A 169 2.57 -6.98 -3.58
C GLU A 169 1.51 -7.86 -4.26
N PHE A 170 0.78 -8.68 -3.49
CA PHE A 170 -0.14 -9.66 -4.07
C PHE A 170 -1.36 -9.00 -4.70
N THR A 171 -1.91 -7.94 -4.09
CA THR A 171 -3.02 -7.19 -4.69
C THR A 171 -2.60 -6.50 -5.98
N CYS A 172 -1.44 -5.82 -6.00
CA CYS A 172 -0.94 -5.15 -7.19
C CYS A 172 -0.67 -6.14 -8.32
N ARG A 173 -0.10 -7.31 -8.03
CA ARG A 173 0.09 -8.40 -9.00
C ARG A 173 -1.23 -8.87 -9.59
N LEU A 174 -2.24 -9.14 -8.75
CA LEU A 174 -3.56 -9.55 -9.23
C LEU A 174 -4.24 -8.47 -10.09
N LEU A 175 -4.07 -7.19 -9.75
CA LEU A 175 -4.59 -6.07 -10.55
C LEU A 175 -3.91 -6.00 -11.91
N VAL A 176 -2.59 -6.07 -11.97
CA VAL A 176 -1.83 -6.03 -13.25
C VAL A 176 -2.22 -7.20 -14.15
N GLU A 177 -2.40 -8.39 -13.58
CA GLU A 177 -2.71 -9.60 -14.34
C GLU A 177 -4.16 -9.66 -14.84
N ASN A 178 -5.12 -9.19 -14.04
CA ASN A 178 -6.55 -9.46 -14.31
C ASN A 178 -7.40 -8.21 -14.57
N TYR A 179 -6.91 -7.01 -14.25
CA TYR A 179 -7.64 -5.74 -14.34
C TYR A 179 -6.79 -4.64 -15.00
N PRO A 180 -6.37 -4.82 -16.26
CA PRO A 180 -5.47 -3.88 -16.96
C PRO A 180 -6.10 -2.49 -17.16
N GLU A 181 -7.43 -2.36 -17.04
CA GLU A 181 -8.18 -1.10 -17.07
C GLU A 181 -7.95 -0.25 -15.82
N VAL A 182 -7.61 -0.83 -14.68
CA VAL A 182 -7.33 -0.10 -13.43
C VAL A 182 -6.10 0.77 -13.60
N LYS A 183 -6.27 2.08 -13.31
CA LYS A 183 -5.20 3.10 -13.40
C LYS A 183 -5.07 3.91 -12.11
N SER A 184 -6.08 3.86 -11.25
CA SER A 184 -6.15 4.66 -10.02
C SER A 184 -6.48 3.77 -8.83
N LEU A 185 -5.67 3.83 -7.79
CA LEU A 185 -5.94 3.15 -6.53
C LEU A 185 -6.37 4.15 -5.46
N ALA A 186 -7.37 3.78 -4.67
CA ALA A 186 -7.78 4.52 -3.48
C ALA A 186 -7.74 3.60 -2.26
N ILE A 187 -6.94 3.94 -1.26
CA ILE A 187 -6.68 3.09 -0.09
C ILE A 187 -7.71 3.33 1.00
N VAL A 188 -8.36 2.28 1.46
CA VAL A 188 -9.29 2.29 2.61
C VAL A 188 -8.66 1.51 3.76
N SER A 189 -8.46 2.17 4.88
CA SER A 189 -7.92 1.56 6.10
C SER A 189 -8.28 2.39 7.34
N SER A 190 -7.77 1.99 8.51
CA SER A 190 -7.82 2.83 9.72
C SER A 190 -6.94 4.08 9.57
N ASP A 191 -7.34 5.18 10.21
CA ASP A 191 -6.68 6.49 10.14
C ASP A 191 -5.16 6.42 10.34
N TYR A 192 -4.69 5.67 11.33
CA TYR A 192 -3.26 5.50 11.61
C TYR A 192 -2.53 4.65 10.55
N HIS A 193 -3.24 3.77 9.83
CA HIS A 193 -2.65 2.79 8.90
C HIS A 193 -2.72 3.22 7.43
N VAL A 194 -3.56 4.19 7.08
CA VAL A 194 -3.66 4.74 5.72
C VAL A 194 -2.30 5.22 5.19
N PRO A 195 -1.45 5.95 5.97
CA PRO A 195 -0.16 6.41 5.45
C PRO A 195 0.75 5.26 4.98
N LEU A 196 0.82 4.18 5.76
CA LEU A 196 1.62 3.01 5.38
C LEU A 196 1.03 2.32 4.14
N GLY A 197 -0.30 2.14 4.08
CA GLY A 197 -0.94 1.56 2.90
C GLY A 197 -0.69 2.37 1.63
N VAL A 198 -0.84 3.70 1.68
CA VAL A 198 -0.54 4.58 0.54
C VAL A 198 0.91 4.44 0.09
N LEU A 199 1.85 4.41 1.05
CA LEU A 199 3.27 4.27 0.75
C LEU A 199 3.59 2.96 0.03
N LEU A 200 3.15 1.81 0.59
CA LEU A 200 3.51 0.50 0.08
C LEU A 200 2.84 0.18 -1.27
N PHE A 201 1.56 0.56 -1.46
CA PHE A 201 0.90 0.37 -2.75
C PHE A 201 1.48 1.26 -3.85
N GLN A 202 1.98 2.47 -3.50
CA GLN A 202 2.68 3.30 -4.47
C GLN A 202 4.09 2.78 -4.76
N GLU A 203 4.78 2.20 -3.78
CA GLU A 203 6.06 1.53 -3.97
C GLU A 203 5.93 0.36 -4.93
N GLU A 204 4.94 -0.52 -4.74
CA GLU A 204 4.67 -1.64 -5.65
C GLU A 204 4.39 -1.16 -7.09
N ALA A 205 3.60 -0.09 -7.25
CA ALA A 205 3.36 0.48 -8.57
C ALA A 205 4.67 0.97 -9.24
N LEU A 206 5.58 1.56 -8.46
CA LEU A 206 6.89 2.00 -8.94
C LEU A 206 7.84 0.83 -9.23
N LEU A 207 7.75 -0.27 -8.48
CA LEU A 207 8.50 -1.52 -8.78
C LEU A 207 8.04 -2.11 -10.11
N PHE A 208 6.74 -2.18 -10.37
CA PHE A 208 6.23 -2.59 -11.67
C PHE A 208 6.70 -1.67 -12.80
N GLU A 209 6.71 -0.35 -12.58
CA GLU A 209 7.27 0.59 -13.56
C GLU A 209 8.76 0.33 -13.83
N TYR A 210 9.53 0.07 -12.76
CA TYR A 210 10.96 -0.25 -12.88
C TYR A 210 11.21 -1.54 -13.67
N GLU A 211 10.39 -2.58 -13.44
CA GLU A 211 10.54 -3.89 -14.08
C GLU A 211 9.97 -3.93 -15.50
N MET A 212 8.82 -3.29 -15.75
CA MET A 212 8.04 -3.42 -16.98
C MET A 212 8.20 -2.21 -17.92
N GLY A 213 8.68 -1.08 -17.41
CA GLY A 213 8.87 0.16 -18.16
C GLY A 213 7.67 1.12 -18.16
N ASP A 214 6.50 0.66 -17.76
CA ASP A 214 5.28 1.45 -17.70
C ASP A 214 4.65 1.41 -16.30
N LEU A 215 4.22 2.57 -15.78
CA LEU A 215 3.50 2.67 -14.51
C LEU A 215 2.08 2.11 -14.69
N PRO A 216 1.72 0.99 -14.06
CA PRO A 216 0.42 0.36 -14.31
C PRO A 216 -0.74 1.19 -13.73
N PHE A 217 -0.56 1.74 -12.54
CA PHE A 217 -1.53 2.54 -11.79
C PHE A 217 -0.80 3.46 -10.80
N SER A 218 -1.54 4.37 -10.16
CA SER A 218 -1.03 5.21 -9.07
C SER A 218 -2.03 5.29 -7.92
N VAL A 219 -1.54 5.46 -6.70
CA VAL A 219 -2.40 5.76 -5.55
C VAL A 219 -2.79 7.24 -5.61
N VAL A 220 -4.08 7.50 -5.81
CA VAL A 220 -4.61 8.85 -6.05
C VAL A 220 -5.42 9.40 -4.87
N SER A 221 -5.87 8.54 -3.94
CA SER A 221 -6.72 8.96 -2.82
C SER A 221 -6.72 7.92 -1.69
N ASN A 222 -7.40 8.27 -0.61
CA ASN A 222 -7.65 7.39 0.53
C ASN A 222 -9.00 7.68 1.17
N ALA A 223 -9.49 6.74 1.99
CA ALA A 223 -10.55 6.98 2.96
C ALA A 223 -10.21 6.30 4.28
N ALA A 224 -10.30 7.04 5.37
CA ALA A 224 -9.89 6.62 6.68
C ALA A 224 -11.08 6.26 7.59
N TYR A 225 -11.08 5.05 8.14
CA TYR A 225 -11.89 4.73 9.31
C TYR A 225 -11.28 5.44 10.54
N ASP A 226 -12.08 6.25 11.21
CA ASP A 226 -11.66 6.98 12.42
C ASP A 226 -11.62 6.06 13.63
N THR A 227 -10.44 5.80 14.15
CA THR A 227 -10.24 5.02 15.37
C THR A 227 -10.34 5.86 16.65
N GLY A 228 -10.61 7.16 16.53
CA GLY A 228 -10.62 8.10 17.66
C GLY A 228 -9.22 8.37 18.23
N GLY A 229 -8.18 8.24 17.42
CA GLY A 229 -6.79 8.44 17.83
C GLY A 229 -6.24 7.34 18.74
N ARG A 230 -6.81 6.13 18.66
CA ARG A 230 -6.36 4.97 19.48
C ARG A 230 -4.92 4.58 19.18
N TYR A 231 -4.49 4.75 17.94
CA TYR A 231 -3.15 4.41 17.47
C TYR A 231 -2.50 5.60 16.78
N SER A 232 -1.18 5.69 16.86
CA SER A 232 -0.40 6.66 16.08
C SER A 232 0.06 6.04 14.77
N PRO A 233 0.15 6.81 13.67
CA PRO A 233 0.77 6.34 12.43
C PRO A 233 2.21 5.86 12.66
N ASP A 234 2.66 4.93 11.81
CA ASP A 234 4.05 4.50 11.80
C ASP A 234 4.97 5.69 11.50
N THR A 235 6.01 5.82 12.31
CA THR A 235 7.05 6.84 12.07
C THR A 235 7.89 6.46 10.85
N PRO A 236 8.60 7.43 10.21
CA PRO A 236 9.53 7.10 9.13
C PRO A 236 10.55 6.02 9.50
N MET A 237 10.99 5.98 10.77
CA MET A 237 11.88 4.94 11.28
C MET A 237 11.25 3.53 11.26
N MET A 238 9.94 3.41 11.46
CA MET A 238 9.20 2.15 11.35
C MET A 238 8.88 1.83 9.89
N GLN A 239 8.46 2.82 9.10
CA GLN A 239 8.16 2.66 7.68
C GLN A 239 9.35 2.12 6.87
N LYS A 240 10.59 2.54 7.20
CA LYS A 240 11.79 2.04 6.49
C LYS A 240 11.93 0.51 6.55
N MET A 241 11.42 -0.14 7.58
CA MET A 241 11.50 -1.61 7.69
C MET A 241 10.66 -2.29 6.61
N TRP A 242 9.51 -1.68 6.27
CA TRP A 242 8.65 -2.15 5.20
C TRP A 242 9.26 -1.89 3.82
N LEU A 243 9.78 -0.67 3.59
CA LEU A 243 10.46 -0.30 2.35
C LEU A 243 11.66 -1.23 2.05
N TRP A 244 12.44 -1.59 3.08
CA TRP A 244 13.52 -2.56 2.93
C TRP A 244 13.02 -3.96 2.56
N GLY A 245 11.90 -4.40 3.11
CA GLY A 245 11.33 -5.70 2.82
C GLY A 245 10.88 -5.85 1.37
N LEU A 246 10.34 -4.78 0.77
CA LEU A 246 9.90 -4.77 -0.63
C LEU A 246 11.07 -4.51 -1.61
N ALA A 247 12.01 -3.65 -1.25
CA ALA A 247 13.22 -3.40 -2.05
C ALA A 247 14.21 -4.57 -2.07
N ASP A 248 14.04 -5.55 -1.17
CA ASP A 248 14.81 -6.81 -1.13
C ASP A 248 13.88 -8.00 -1.41
N PRO A 249 13.75 -8.45 -2.68
CA PRO A 249 12.87 -9.55 -3.05
C PRO A 249 13.27 -10.92 -2.47
N HIS A 250 14.23 -10.96 -1.57
CA HIS A 250 14.74 -12.16 -0.88
C HIS A 250 14.52 -12.11 0.65
N TYR A 251 13.75 -11.14 1.14
CA TYR A 251 13.42 -11.08 2.56
C TYR A 251 12.27 -11.97 2.93
#